data_dd3128761db7f1d468e53da4e2164cba
#
_entry.id   dd3128761db7f1d468e53da4e2164cba
#
_cell.length_a   1.000
_cell.length_b   1.000
_cell.length_c   1.000
_cell.angle_alpha   90.00
_cell.angle_beta   90.00
_cell.angle_gamma   90.00
#
_symmetry.space_group_name_H-M   'P 1'
#
loop_
_entity.id
_entity.type
_entity.pdbx_description
1 polymer ?
#
loop_
_entity_poly.entity_id
_entity_poly.type
_entity_poly.pdbx_seq_one_letter_code
_entity_poly.pdbx_strand_id
1 'polypeptide(L)'
;EYALDVPKSFWLNLQANYEAELLELNEATTVTDAEKAELPLLHEIIAWLRSVQLIPSNQDKENTVLSLRKTFRMSDISKLNTLVTVGAFRVSKSAPVDPVVMGAWLKLCQVFGERNTKVIPQFDPQNVDPLISDLKGIMLNPEADLQKDLADVMARYGIKFSIVHNFRGAPVHGYISQNKDGEY
;
A
#
# COMPACT_ATOMS: atom_id res chain seq x y z
N GLU A 1 -20.91 -39.83 8.37
CA GLU A 1 -20.76 -40.04 6.94
C GLU A 1 -22.06 -40.59 6.32
N TYR A 2 -22.76 -41.47 7.01
CA TYR A 2 -23.97 -42.11 6.49
C TYR A 2 -25.30 -41.34 6.68
N ALA A 3 -25.31 -40.27 7.49
CA ALA A 3 -26.54 -39.53 7.78
C ALA A 3 -26.85 -38.39 6.78
N LEU A 4 -25.81 -37.87 6.08
CA LEU A 4 -25.97 -36.69 5.23
C LEU A 4 -25.36 -36.86 3.82
N ASP A 5 -24.86 -38.09 3.51
CA ASP A 5 -24.20 -38.42 2.24
C ASP A 5 -23.08 -37.48 1.80
N VAL A 6 -22.38 -36.89 2.80
CA VAL A 6 -21.30 -35.93 2.60
C VAL A 6 -19.97 -36.58 2.98
N PRO A 7 -18.93 -36.51 2.13
CA PRO A 7 -17.62 -37.09 2.41
C PRO A 7 -17.00 -36.57 3.70
N LYS A 8 -16.26 -37.39 4.42
CA LYS A 8 -15.56 -37.02 5.65
C LYS A 8 -14.58 -35.83 5.41
N SER A 9 -13.97 -35.79 4.22
CA SER A 9 -13.08 -34.71 3.79
C SER A 9 -13.76 -33.34 3.75
N PHE A 10 -15.05 -33.29 3.43
CA PHE A 10 -15.82 -32.05 3.46
C PHE A 10 -15.88 -31.46 4.89
N TRP A 11 -16.20 -32.31 5.86
CA TRP A 11 -16.28 -31.88 7.26
C TRP A 11 -14.92 -31.45 7.83
N LEU A 12 -13.85 -32.16 7.46
CA LEU A 12 -12.49 -31.81 7.87
C LEU A 12 -12.05 -30.46 7.26
N ASN A 13 -12.36 -30.22 5.99
CA ASN A 13 -12.06 -28.96 5.33
C ASN A 13 -12.89 -27.79 5.92
N LEU A 14 -14.17 -28.03 6.20
CA LEU A 14 -15.04 -27.05 6.84
C LEU A 14 -14.52 -26.67 8.23
N GLN A 15 -14.10 -27.65 9.01
CA GLN A 15 -13.53 -27.42 10.34
C GLN A 15 -12.21 -26.65 10.25
N ALA A 16 -11.32 -27.02 9.33
CA ALA A 16 -10.05 -26.33 9.14
C ALA A 16 -10.26 -24.86 8.71
N ASN A 17 -11.21 -24.61 7.81
CA ASN A 17 -11.57 -23.24 7.41
C ASN A 17 -12.16 -22.44 8.58
N TYR A 18 -13.05 -23.04 9.36
CA TYR A 18 -13.63 -22.40 10.53
C TYR A 18 -12.57 -22.06 11.59
N GLU A 19 -11.66 -22.97 11.87
CA GLU A 19 -10.55 -22.73 12.82
C GLU A 19 -9.59 -21.65 12.31
N ALA A 20 -9.30 -21.61 10.99
CA ALA A 20 -8.51 -20.56 10.38
C ALA A 20 -9.21 -19.18 10.48
N GLU A 21 -10.50 -19.10 10.17
CA GLU A 21 -11.29 -17.87 10.32
C GLU A 21 -11.38 -17.41 11.78
N LEU A 22 -11.51 -18.35 12.72
CA LEU A 22 -11.53 -18.04 14.15
C LEU A 22 -10.19 -17.51 14.65
N LEU A 23 -9.09 -18.06 14.14
CA LEU A 23 -7.73 -17.58 14.43
C LEU A 23 -7.52 -16.17 13.86
N GLU A 24 -7.90 -15.94 12.60
CA GLU A 24 -7.85 -14.61 11.96
C GLU A 24 -8.68 -13.58 12.72
N LEU A 25 -9.88 -13.95 13.17
CA LEU A 25 -10.74 -13.09 14.00
C LEU A 25 -10.10 -12.76 15.36
N ASN A 26 -9.48 -13.72 16.02
CA ASN A 26 -8.79 -13.51 17.29
C ASN A 26 -7.53 -12.63 17.10
N GLU A 27 -6.75 -12.84 16.04
CA GLU A 27 -5.59 -12.00 15.72
C GLU A 27 -6.03 -10.59 15.33
N ALA A 28 -7.11 -10.45 14.56
CA ALA A 28 -7.66 -9.16 14.16
C ALA A 28 -8.25 -8.35 15.33
N THR A 29 -8.80 -9.01 16.35
CA THR A 29 -9.45 -8.32 17.47
C THR A 29 -8.49 -7.94 18.60
N THR A 30 -7.29 -8.53 18.67
CA THR A 30 -6.33 -8.21 19.72
C THR A 30 -5.46 -7.02 19.31
N VAL A 31 -5.93 -5.82 19.59
CA VAL A 31 -5.15 -4.58 19.38
C VAL A 31 -4.25 -4.33 20.58
N THR A 32 -2.95 -4.17 20.33
CA THR A 32 -1.94 -3.95 21.39
C THR A 32 -1.82 -2.47 21.77
N ASP A 33 -1.34 -2.20 22.99
CA ASP A 33 -1.05 -0.83 23.42
C ASP A 33 0.09 -0.20 22.60
N ALA A 34 1.03 -1.01 22.10
CA ALA A 34 2.07 -0.56 21.20
C ALA A 34 1.50 0.02 19.88
N GLU A 35 0.50 -0.64 19.30
CA GLU A 35 -0.15 -0.12 18.10
C GLU A 35 -0.97 1.14 18.37
N LYS A 36 -1.65 1.20 19.53
CA LYS A 36 -2.38 2.41 19.93
C LYS A 36 -1.45 3.61 20.13
N ALA A 37 -0.20 3.36 20.55
CA ALA A 37 0.82 4.37 20.72
C ALA A 37 1.31 4.98 19.38
N GLU A 38 1.15 4.28 18.26
CA GLU A 38 1.51 4.79 16.92
C GLU A 38 0.46 5.75 16.34
N LEU A 39 -0.80 5.73 16.80
CA LEU A 39 -1.87 6.54 16.24
C LEU A 39 -1.60 8.06 16.24
N PRO A 40 -0.98 8.66 17.28
CA PRO A 40 -0.63 10.07 17.25
C PRO A 40 0.36 10.43 16.13
N LEU A 41 1.33 9.57 15.82
CA LEU A 41 2.28 9.77 14.72
C LEU A 41 1.60 9.67 13.35
N LEU A 42 0.61 8.82 13.24
CA LEU A 42 -0.14 8.55 12.00
C LEU A 42 -1.33 9.50 11.79
N HIS A 43 -1.52 10.54 12.62
CA HIS A 43 -2.72 11.39 12.59
C HIS A 43 -3.00 12.04 11.23
N GLU A 44 -1.97 12.52 10.51
CA GLU A 44 -2.13 13.11 9.17
C GLU A 44 -2.57 12.04 8.15
N ILE A 45 -1.98 10.85 8.21
CA ILE A 45 -2.34 9.72 7.35
C ILE A 45 -3.79 9.29 7.62
N ILE A 46 -4.17 9.16 8.89
CA ILE A 46 -5.52 8.81 9.31
C ILE A 46 -6.54 9.85 8.81
N ALA A 47 -6.24 11.15 8.96
CA ALA A 47 -7.09 12.23 8.48
C ALA A 47 -7.26 12.17 6.95
N TRP A 48 -6.17 11.94 6.22
CA TRP A 48 -6.23 11.78 4.76
C TRP A 48 -7.01 10.54 4.36
N LEU A 49 -6.77 9.37 4.98
CA LEU A 49 -7.51 8.13 4.68
C LEU A 49 -9.02 8.30 4.92
N ARG A 50 -9.41 9.06 5.94
CA ARG A 50 -10.82 9.43 6.20
C ARG A 50 -11.38 10.34 5.11
N SER A 51 -10.62 11.34 4.68
CA SER A 51 -11.05 12.28 3.65
C SER A 51 -11.30 11.61 2.29
N VAL A 52 -10.51 10.58 1.96
CA VAL A 52 -10.67 9.78 0.73
C VAL A 52 -11.54 8.53 0.94
N GLN A 53 -12.23 8.44 2.08
CA GLN A 53 -13.19 7.37 2.43
C GLN A 53 -12.59 5.94 2.41
N LEU A 54 -11.30 5.80 2.64
CA LEU A 54 -10.63 4.50 2.75
C LEU A 54 -10.79 3.87 4.14
N ILE A 55 -11.01 4.69 5.16
CA ILE A 55 -11.38 4.25 6.51
C ILE A 55 -12.57 5.08 7.03
N PRO A 56 -13.42 4.53 7.90
CA PRO A 56 -14.56 5.25 8.48
C PRO A 56 -14.14 6.45 9.33
N SER A 57 -14.97 7.51 9.33
CA SER A 57 -14.65 8.77 10.02
C SER A 57 -14.80 8.67 11.55
N ASN A 58 -15.83 7.95 12.03
CA ASN A 58 -16.16 7.85 13.45
C ASN A 58 -15.76 6.48 13.99
N GLN A 59 -14.52 6.35 14.41
CA GLN A 59 -14.01 5.14 15.03
C GLN A 59 -13.22 5.48 16.29
N ASP A 60 -13.35 4.62 17.31
CA ASP A 60 -12.46 4.60 18.46
C ASP A 60 -11.03 4.19 18.06
N LYS A 61 -10.12 4.18 19.01
CA LYS A 61 -8.71 3.84 18.77
C LYS A 61 -8.53 2.41 18.27
N GLU A 62 -9.27 1.44 18.82
CA GLU A 62 -9.16 0.02 18.46
C GLU A 62 -9.62 -0.21 17.02
N ASN A 63 -10.82 0.26 16.70
CA ASN A 63 -11.35 0.16 15.34
C ASN A 63 -10.50 0.94 14.32
N THR A 64 -9.86 2.05 14.74
CA THR A 64 -8.92 2.77 13.88
C THR A 64 -7.68 1.91 13.59
N VAL A 65 -7.10 1.22 14.59
CA VAL A 65 -5.98 0.29 14.37
C VAL A 65 -6.38 -0.84 13.42
N LEU A 66 -7.54 -1.47 13.64
CA LEU A 66 -8.03 -2.54 12.76
C LEU A 66 -8.22 -2.07 11.31
N SER A 67 -8.73 -0.85 11.13
CA SER A 67 -8.86 -0.24 9.80
C SER A 67 -7.51 0.04 9.15
N LEU A 68 -6.50 0.46 9.92
CA LEU A 68 -5.14 0.66 9.43
C LEU A 68 -4.46 -0.66 9.07
N ARG A 69 -4.60 -1.72 9.90
CA ARG A 69 -4.09 -3.06 9.57
C ARG A 69 -4.65 -3.54 8.23
N LYS A 70 -5.97 -3.41 8.04
CA LYS A 70 -6.63 -3.76 6.77
C LYS A 70 -6.13 -2.92 5.61
N THR A 71 -5.97 -1.60 5.80
CA THR A 71 -5.53 -0.68 4.75
C THR A 71 -4.08 -0.95 4.35
N PHE A 72 -3.18 -1.16 5.32
CA PHE A 72 -1.77 -1.44 5.09
C PHE A 72 -1.49 -2.93 4.78
N ARG A 73 -2.50 -3.79 4.89
CA ARG A 73 -2.35 -5.26 4.78
C ARG A 73 -1.25 -5.79 5.70
N MET A 74 -1.34 -5.42 6.96
CA MET A 74 -0.42 -5.81 8.03
C MET A 74 -1.20 -6.34 9.22
N SER A 75 -0.65 -7.34 9.90
CA SER A 75 -1.20 -7.86 11.16
C SER A 75 -0.88 -6.98 12.37
N ASP A 76 0.16 -6.15 12.29
CA ASP A 76 0.66 -5.34 13.42
C ASP A 76 1.28 -4.04 12.89
N ILE A 77 0.63 -2.88 13.15
CA ILE A 77 1.11 -1.58 12.69
C ILE A 77 2.29 -1.03 13.51
N SER A 78 2.60 -1.60 14.67
CA SER A 78 3.80 -1.21 15.44
C SER A 78 5.12 -1.57 14.72
N LYS A 79 5.03 -2.41 13.67
CA LYS A 79 6.17 -2.80 12.84
C LYS A 79 6.42 -1.88 11.63
N LEU A 80 5.64 -0.80 11.47
CA LEU A 80 5.81 0.14 10.35
C LEU A 80 7.23 0.70 10.26
N ASN A 81 7.86 1.01 11.40
CA ASN A 81 9.22 1.52 11.46
C ASN A 81 10.28 0.57 10.87
N THR A 82 10.01 -0.75 10.84
CA THR A 82 10.94 -1.75 10.31
C THR A 82 10.96 -1.80 8.77
N LEU A 83 9.98 -1.20 8.11
CA LEU A 83 9.85 -1.23 6.65
C LEU A 83 10.78 -0.26 5.93
N VAL A 84 11.37 0.69 6.63
CA VAL A 84 12.18 1.79 6.05
C VAL A 84 13.51 1.32 5.46
N THR A 85 13.94 0.08 5.71
CA THR A 85 15.23 -0.46 5.25
C THR A 85 15.21 -0.99 3.82
N VAL A 86 14.05 -1.07 3.17
CA VAL A 86 13.89 -1.74 1.86
C VAL A 86 13.34 -0.77 0.81
N GLY A 87 14.23 -0.16 0.01
CA GLY A 87 13.81 0.59 -1.17
C GLY A 87 14.78 1.71 -1.56
N ALA A 88 14.72 2.09 -2.84
CA ALA A 88 15.40 3.27 -3.35
C ALA A 88 14.46 4.48 -3.26
N PHE A 89 14.78 5.42 -2.36
CA PHE A 89 13.99 6.63 -2.16
C PHE A 89 14.74 7.88 -2.61
N ARG A 90 14.01 8.83 -3.15
CA ARG A 90 14.47 10.21 -3.27
C ARG A 90 13.88 11.03 -2.13
N VAL A 91 14.65 11.23 -1.06
CA VAL A 91 14.25 11.97 0.14
C VAL A 91 14.82 13.39 0.10
N SER A 92 14.06 14.35 0.59
CA SER A 92 14.57 15.72 0.82
C SER A 92 15.61 15.70 1.93
N LYS A 93 16.80 16.26 1.67
CA LYS A 93 17.92 16.27 2.63
C LYS A 93 17.67 17.13 3.87
N SER A 94 16.71 18.03 3.83
CA SER A 94 16.47 19.07 4.87
C SER A 94 15.27 18.79 5.77
N ALA A 95 14.46 17.76 5.48
CA ALA A 95 13.25 17.48 6.24
C ALA A 95 13.46 16.28 7.19
N PRO A 96 12.94 16.36 8.43
CA PRO A 96 13.02 15.24 9.37
C PRO A 96 12.20 14.05 8.87
N VAL A 97 12.75 12.85 9.01
CA VAL A 97 12.10 11.59 8.68
C VAL A 97 11.60 10.94 9.96
N ASP A 98 10.31 10.59 10.01
CA ASP A 98 9.73 9.75 11.04
C ASP A 98 9.61 8.32 10.48
N PRO A 99 10.26 7.30 11.09
CA PRO A 99 10.26 5.94 10.57
C PRO A 99 8.88 5.29 10.49
N VAL A 100 7.96 5.63 11.41
CA VAL A 100 6.60 5.08 11.43
C VAL A 100 5.78 5.67 10.29
N VAL A 101 5.82 7.00 10.14
CA VAL A 101 5.13 7.71 9.03
C VAL A 101 5.69 7.28 7.68
N MET A 102 7.01 7.12 7.59
CA MET A 102 7.69 6.65 6.39
C MET A 102 7.27 5.23 6.03
N GLY A 103 7.24 4.32 7.01
CA GLY A 103 6.78 2.95 6.81
C GLY A 103 5.32 2.87 6.38
N ALA A 104 4.44 3.69 6.98
CA ALA A 104 3.04 3.80 6.58
C ALA A 104 2.90 4.33 5.15
N TRP A 105 3.67 5.36 4.78
CA TRP A 105 3.70 5.89 3.43
C TRP A 105 4.12 4.82 2.40
N LEU A 106 5.15 4.03 2.71
CA LEU A 106 5.58 2.91 1.86
C LEU A 106 4.48 1.87 1.67
N LYS A 107 3.75 1.54 2.73
CA LYS A 107 2.60 0.63 2.62
C LYS A 107 1.50 1.20 1.74
N LEU A 108 1.23 2.48 1.82
CA LEU A 108 0.30 3.13 0.90
C LEU A 108 0.77 3.02 -0.55
N CYS A 109 2.05 3.26 -0.83
CA CYS A 109 2.61 3.10 -2.17
C CYS A 109 2.40 1.68 -2.70
N GLN A 110 2.68 0.66 -1.90
CA GLN A 110 2.47 -0.74 -2.26
C GLN A 110 0.99 -1.02 -2.56
N VAL A 111 0.10 -0.64 -1.66
CA VAL A 111 -1.35 -0.87 -1.81
C VAL A 111 -1.92 -0.15 -3.02
N PHE A 112 -1.50 1.10 -3.29
CA PHE A 112 -1.96 1.84 -4.46
C PHE A 112 -1.36 1.28 -5.76
N GLY A 113 -0.10 0.84 -5.75
CA GLY A 113 0.53 0.17 -6.88
C GLY A 113 -0.20 -1.13 -7.26
N GLU A 114 -0.56 -1.95 -6.27
CA GLU A 114 -1.29 -3.20 -6.48
C GLU A 114 -2.75 -3.00 -6.95
N ARG A 115 -3.39 -1.87 -6.61
CA ARG A 115 -4.71 -1.51 -7.14
C ARG A 115 -4.69 -1.18 -8.62
N ASN A 116 -3.54 -0.85 -9.17
CA ASN A 116 -3.38 -0.64 -10.60
C ASN A 116 -3.33 -2.00 -11.31
N THR A 117 -4.51 -2.49 -11.73
CA THR A 117 -4.69 -3.78 -12.40
C THR A 117 -4.45 -3.74 -13.91
N LYS A 118 -3.96 -2.61 -14.45
CA LYS A 118 -3.63 -2.53 -15.89
C LYS A 118 -2.57 -3.59 -16.21
N VAL A 119 -2.85 -4.36 -17.26
CA VAL A 119 -1.84 -5.23 -17.87
C VAL A 119 -0.86 -4.34 -18.60
N ILE A 120 0.40 -4.40 -18.22
CA ILE A 120 1.49 -3.61 -18.81
C ILE A 120 2.52 -4.56 -19.44
N PRO A 121 3.27 -4.12 -20.46
CA PRO A 121 4.38 -4.91 -20.99
C PRO A 121 5.49 -5.05 -19.93
N GLN A 122 6.41 -5.98 -20.15
CA GLN A 122 7.61 -6.06 -19.34
C GLN A 122 8.50 -4.81 -19.59
N PHE A 123 9.06 -4.25 -18.55
CA PHE A 123 9.99 -3.12 -18.67
C PHE A 123 11.26 -3.55 -19.42
N ASP A 124 11.62 -2.76 -20.45
CA ASP A 124 12.86 -2.94 -21.20
C ASP A 124 13.80 -1.75 -20.93
N PRO A 125 14.99 -1.98 -20.32
CA PRO A 125 15.96 -0.92 -20.08
C PRO A 125 16.42 -0.16 -21.34
N GLN A 126 16.32 -0.75 -22.52
CA GLN A 126 16.66 -0.08 -23.78
C GLN A 126 15.69 1.04 -24.15
N ASN A 127 14.49 1.05 -23.55
CA ASN A 127 13.46 2.05 -23.77
C ASN A 127 13.54 3.25 -22.82
N VAL A 128 14.60 3.39 -22.02
CA VAL A 128 14.73 4.52 -21.07
C VAL A 128 14.82 5.87 -21.77
N ASP A 129 15.60 5.99 -22.85
CA ASP A 129 15.74 7.25 -23.60
C ASP A 129 14.43 7.68 -24.27
N PRO A 130 13.70 6.80 -24.99
CA PRO A 130 12.34 7.10 -25.46
C PRO A 130 11.38 7.50 -24.34
N LEU A 131 11.37 6.78 -23.21
CA LEU A 131 10.55 7.12 -22.05
C LEU A 131 10.84 8.54 -21.54
N ILE A 132 12.13 8.90 -21.39
CA ILE A 132 12.53 10.24 -20.94
C ILE A 132 12.07 11.31 -21.93
N SER A 133 12.14 11.03 -23.22
CA SER A 133 11.67 11.94 -24.27
C SER A 133 10.16 12.19 -24.17
N ASP A 134 9.37 11.11 -24.02
CA ASP A 134 7.92 11.19 -23.87
C ASP A 134 7.52 11.97 -22.59
N LEU A 135 8.18 11.68 -21.47
CA LEU A 135 7.95 12.39 -20.20
C LEU A 135 8.25 13.90 -20.32
N LYS A 136 9.33 14.28 -20.99
CA LYS A 136 9.64 15.69 -21.28
C LYS A 136 8.57 16.33 -22.14
N GLY A 137 8.04 15.62 -23.12
CA GLY A 137 6.95 16.09 -23.96
C GLY A 137 5.70 16.44 -23.15
N ILE A 138 5.32 15.57 -22.20
CA ILE A 138 4.19 15.83 -21.29
C ILE A 138 4.47 17.06 -20.42
N MET A 139 5.65 17.13 -19.79
CA MET A 139 5.99 18.24 -18.88
C MET A 139 6.06 19.61 -19.56
N LEU A 140 6.32 19.65 -20.84
CA LEU A 140 6.37 20.88 -21.64
C LEU A 140 5.02 21.28 -22.26
N ASN A 141 4.03 20.39 -22.18
CA ASN A 141 2.68 20.65 -22.71
C ASN A 141 1.79 21.30 -21.62
N PRO A 142 1.42 22.59 -21.75
CA PRO A 142 0.58 23.25 -20.77
C PRO A 142 -0.87 22.72 -20.69
N GLU A 143 -1.32 22.01 -21.73
CA GLU A 143 -2.67 21.42 -21.80
C GLU A 143 -2.70 19.97 -21.31
N ALA A 144 -1.56 19.42 -20.83
CA ALA A 144 -1.47 18.01 -20.41
C ALA A 144 -2.23 17.78 -19.08
N ASP A 145 -3.01 16.71 -19.04
CA ASP A 145 -3.48 16.10 -17.81
C ASP A 145 -2.32 15.29 -17.22
N LEU A 146 -1.48 15.94 -16.39
CA LEU A 146 -0.26 15.36 -15.88
C LEU A 146 -0.48 14.01 -15.22
N GLN A 147 -1.55 13.84 -14.44
CA GLN A 147 -1.80 12.58 -13.74
C GLN A 147 -2.13 11.44 -14.71
N LYS A 148 -3.02 11.68 -15.65
CA LYS A 148 -3.43 10.72 -16.65
C LYS A 148 -2.31 10.43 -17.65
N ASP A 149 -1.71 11.49 -18.20
CA ASP A 149 -0.72 11.36 -19.28
C ASP A 149 0.56 10.69 -18.78
N LEU A 150 1.02 10.98 -17.55
CA LEU A 150 2.13 10.29 -16.91
C LEU A 150 1.81 8.81 -16.67
N ALA A 151 0.60 8.49 -16.18
CA ALA A 151 0.20 7.11 -15.96
C ALA A 151 0.13 6.31 -17.27
N ASP A 152 -0.36 6.92 -18.36
CA ASP A 152 -0.47 6.28 -19.65
C ASP A 152 0.90 6.09 -20.33
N VAL A 153 1.81 7.07 -20.21
CA VAL A 153 3.18 6.94 -20.71
C VAL A 153 3.92 5.86 -19.93
N MET A 154 3.94 5.94 -18.60
CA MET A 154 4.63 4.94 -17.77
C MET A 154 4.14 3.52 -18.06
N ALA A 155 2.82 3.33 -18.19
CA ALA A 155 2.24 2.03 -18.51
C ALA A 155 2.70 1.47 -19.85
N ARG A 156 2.86 2.31 -20.89
CA ARG A 156 3.41 1.89 -22.20
C ARG A 156 4.81 1.31 -22.12
N TYR A 157 5.61 1.80 -21.16
CA TYR A 157 6.98 1.37 -20.93
C TYR A 157 7.12 0.31 -19.82
N GLY A 158 6.03 -0.27 -19.36
CA GLY A 158 6.07 -1.35 -18.37
C GLY A 158 6.24 -0.90 -16.93
N ILE A 159 5.83 0.33 -16.61
CA ILE A 159 5.90 0.90 -15.26
C ILE A 159 4.50 1.22 -14.75
N LYS A 160 4.12 0.67 -13.61
CA LYS A 160 2.89 1.00 -12.88
C LYS A 160 3.10 2.29 -12.09
N PHE A 161 2.50 3.37 -12.55
CA PHE A 161 2.62 4.67 -11.92
C PHE A 161 1.45 4.96 -10.99
N SER A 162 1.75 5.48 -9.80
CA SER A 162 0.74 5.91 -8.82
C SER A 162 1.19 7.20 -8.12
N ILE A 163 0.23 8.07 -7.83
CA ILE A 163 0.46 9.26 -7.02
C ILE A 163 -0.08 9.01 -5.61
N VAL A 164 0.79 9.12 -4.63
CA VAL A 164 0.43 8.99 -3.21
C VAL A 164 0.65 10.32 -2.52
N HIS A 165 -0.28 10.69 -1.63
CA HIS A 165 -0.20 11.93 -0.88
C HIS A 165 1.08 12.00 -0.04
N ASN A 166 1.67 13.18 0.06
CA ASN A 166 2.85 13.42 0.88
C ASN A 166 2.43 13.77 2.31
N PHE A 167 3.16 13.27 3.30
CA PHE A 167 2.90 13.51 4.71
C PHE A 167 4.13 14.09 5.41
N ARG A 168 3.91 14.90 6.43
CA ARG A 168 4.99 15.37 7.30
C ARG A 168 5.62 14.16 8.00
N GLY A 169 6.95 14.04 7.96
CA GLY A 169 7.68 12.85 8.44
C GLY A 169 8.01 11.82 7.37
N ALA A 170 7.39 11.90 6.18
CA ALA A 170 7.77 11.11 5.00
C ALA A 170 8.10 12.04 3.82
N PRO A 171 9.22 12.77 3.85
CA PRO A 171 9.57 13.78 2.84
C PRO A 171 10.12 13.13 1.56
N VAL A 172 9.35 12.26 0.94
CA VAL A 172 9.72 11.48 -0.23
C VAL A 172 9.17 12.13 -1.50
N HIS A 173 10.02 12.33 -2.49
CA HIS A 173 9.63 12.85 -3.80
C HIS A 173 9.29 11.76 -4.82
N GLY A 174 9.76 10.54 -4.58
CA GLY A 174 9.50 9.38 -5.43
C GLY A 174 10.07 8.12 -4.81
N TYR A 175 9.41 7.01 -5.14
CA TYR A 175 9.77 5.67 -4.74
C TYR A 175 9.57 4.75 -5.93
N ILE A 176 10.51 3.87 -6.15
CA ILE A 176 10.41 2.80 -7.15
C ILE A 176 10.69 1.48 -6.47
N SER A 177 9.91 0.49 -6.82
CA SER A 177 10.11 -0.90 -6.38
C SER A 177 9.78 -1.85 -7.51
N GLN A 178 10.34 -3.03 -7.45
CA GLN A 178 10.00 -4.14 -8.31
C GLN A 178 9.20 -5.14 -7.50
N ASN A 179 8.08 -5.63 -8.01
CA ASN A 179 7.31 -6.68 -7.39
C ASN A 179 7.96 -8.07 -7.60
N LYS A 180 7.35 -9.11 -7.02
CA LYS A 180 7.86 -10.50 -7.14
C LYS A 180 7.85 -11.02 -8.57
N ASP A 181 7.00 -10.46 -9.42
CA ASP A 181 6.82 -10.84 -10.83
C ASP A 181 7.75 -10.04 -11.76
N GLY A 182 8.61 -9.19 -11.20
CA GLY A 182 9.56 -8.37 -11.95
C GLY A 182 8.96 -7.09 -12.57
N GLU A 183 7.74 -6.72 -12.23
CA GLU A 183 7.09 -5.50 -12.68
C GLU A 183 7.51 -4.30 -11.81
N TYR A 184 7.64 -3.12 -12.42
CA TYR A 184 7.94 -1.85 -11.75
C TYR A 184 6.70 -1.00 -11.56
#